data_d39456b4d5267fadd696ec91c161f1c8
#
_entry.id   d39456b4d5267fadd696ec91c161f1c8
#
_cell.length_a   1.000
_cell.length_b   1.000
_cell.length_c   1.000
_cell.angle_alpha   90.00
_cell.angle_beta   90.00
_cell.angle_gamma   90.00
#
_symmetry.space_group_name_H-M   'P 1'
#
loop_
_entity.id
_entity.type
_entity.pdbx_description
1 polymer ?
#
loop_
_entity_poly.entity_id
_entity_poly.type
_entity_poly.pdbx_seq_one_letter_code
_entity_poly.pdbx_strand_id
1 'polypeptide(L)'
;MKVFGICGSPRNDTTYHVLKEALDKLNNHGFETELFSCFGKDIGPCMHCDYCLEHKKCISHDDMLEVYEKLQQCDGLILATPVQSGGISSNLSAIMDRTRALEAVDYNILRGKIGMSIAVGGDRTGGQDFAHLKNITYFMIHGIIPVSGGPFGSNLGASFWSRDSIEDIKKDDYGFESLNRTLTEFEKFLKKFIHIHFTHLIKSGFQLV
;
A
#
# COMPACT_ATOMS: atom_id res chain seq x y z
N MET A 1 -8.20 7.07 12.28
CA MET A 1 -7.86 5.99 11.34
C MET A 1 -6.52 6.29 10.72
N LYS A 2 -5.63 5.31 10.76
CA LYS A 2 -4.26 5.45 10.23
C LYS A 2 -4.15 4.85 8.84
N VAL A 3 -3.58 5.59 7.91
CA VAL A 3 -3.28 5.13 6.56
C VAL A 3 -1.78 5.16 6.34
N PHE A 4 -1.23 4.03 5.96
CA PHE A 4 0.18 3.88 5.66
C PHE A 4 0.39 3.75 4.15
N GLY A 5 1.19 4.64 3.56
CA GLY A 5 1.57 4.62 2.16
C GLY A 5 3.02 4.16 1.99
N ILE A 6 3.25 3.16 1.15
CA ILE A 6 4.58 2.68 0.79
C ILE A 6 4.87 3.07 -0.66
N CYS A 7 5.93 3.88 -0.87
CA CYS A 7 6.48 4.21 -2.17
C CYS A 7 7.63 3.24 -2.50
N GLY A 8 7.39 2.30 -3.41
CA GLY A 8 8.40 1.35 -3.87
C GLY A 8 9.43 1.94 -4.85
N SER A 9 9.35 3.23 -5.17
CA SER A 9 10.30 3.86 -6.08
C SER A 9 11.68 4.01 -5.44
N PRO A 10 12.76 3.71 -6.18
CA PRO A 10 14.13 4.03 -5.74
C PRO A 10 14.46 5.53 -5.85
N ARG A 11 13.52 6.35 -6.31
CA ARG A 11 13.65 7.81 -6.44
C ARG A 11 12.47 8.52 -5.76
N ASN A 12 12.71 9.67 -5.16
CA ASN A 12 11.63 10.58 -4.74
C ASN A 12 11.18 11.44 -5.93
N ASP A 13 10.49 10.81 -6.88
CA ASP A 13 10.07 11.38 -8.13
C ASP A 13 8.55 11.13 -8.36
N THR A 14 8.11 10.86 -9.57
CA THR A 14 6.70 10.78 -9.99
C THR A 14 5.83 9.88 -9.09
N THR A 15 6.29 8.66 -8.78
CA THR A 15 5.57 7.73 -7.88
C THR A 15 5.42 8.29 -6.46
N TYR A 16 6.49 8.87 -5.93
CA TYR A 16 6.48 9.53 -4.63
C TYR A 16 5.50 10.71 -4.61
N HIS A 17 5.54 11.55 -5.67
CA HIS A 17 4.64 12.70 -5.79
C HIS A 17 3.17 12.28 -5.76
N VAL A 18 2.78 11.26 -6.53
CA VAL A 18 1.39 10.77 -6.57
C VAL A 18 0.97 10.19 -5.23
N LEU A 19 1.82 9.38 -4.58
CA LEU A 19 1.50 8.83 -3.26
C LEU A 19 1.34 9.94 -2.22
N LYS A 20 2.26 10.93 -2.24
CA LYS A 20 2.15 12.07 -1.33
C LYS A 20 0.85 12.84 -1.53
N GLU A 21 0.46 13.11 -2.77
CA GLU A 21 -0.82 13.75 -3.13
C GLU A 21 -2.02 12.95 -2.61
N ALA A 22 -1.98 11.63 -2.73
CA ALA A 22 -3.01 10.74 -2.19
C ALA A 22 -3.13 10.84 -0.66
N LEU A 23 -1.99 10.80 0.04
CA LEU A 23 -1.95 10.89 1.49
C LEU A 23 -2.32 12.28 2.01
N ASP A 24 -1.92 13.35 1.33
CA ASP A 24 -2.30 14.72 1.66
C ASP A 24 -3.83 14.92 1.55
N LYS A 25 -4.48 14.35 0.51
CA LYS A 25 -5.94 14.36 0.38
C LYS A 25 -6.62 13.63 1.53
N LEU A 26 -6.14 12.44 1.89
CA LEU A 26 -6.67 11.68 3.02
C LEU A 26 -6.49 12.43 4.35
N ASN A 27 -5.34 13.07 4.55
CA ASN A 27 -5.08 13.89 5.74
C ASN A 27 -6.08 15.05 5.83
N ASN A 28 -6.35 15.76 4.73
CA ASN A 28 -7.35 16.81 4.66
C ASN A 28 -8.78 16.32 4.95
N HIS A 29 -9.04 15.02 4.76
CA HIS A 29 -10.31 14.36 5.10
C HIS A 29 -10.31 13.75 6.52
N GLY A 30 -9.29 14.03 7.33
CA GLY A 30 -9.23 13.68 8.75
C GLY A 30 -8.64 12.29 9.04
N PHE A 31 -7.93 11.67 8.10
CA PHE A 31 -7.14 10.46 8.34
C PHE A 31 -5.73 10.84 8.84
N GLU A 32 -5.19 10.08 9.76
CA GLU A 32 -3.76 10.13 10.11
C GLU A 32 -2.97 9.39 9.04
N THR A 33 -2.02 10.06 8.38
CA THR A 33 -1.31 9.46 7.24
C THR A 33 0.19 9.40 7.49
N GLU A 34 0.81 8.28 7.13
CA GLU A 34 2.24 8.09 7.16
C GLU A 34 2.77 7.63 5.80
N LEU A 35 3.94 8.10 5.40
CA LEU A 35 4.59 7.74 4.16
C LEU A 35 5.95 7.09 4.44
N PHE A 36 6.20 5.94 3.81
CA PHE A 36 7.51 5.33 3.71
C PHE A 36 7.97 5.35 2.25
N SER A 37 9.16 5.88 2.00
CA SER A 37 9.78 5.87 0.67
C SER A 37 10.99 4.96 0.68
N CYS A 38 11.11 4.09 -0.32
CA CYS A 38 12.29 3.25 -0.50
C CYS A 38 13.54 4.04 -0.96
N PHE A 39 13.39 5.32 -1.30
CA PHE A 39 14.54 6.16 -1.68
C PHE A 39 15.50 6.33 -0.50
N GLY A 40 16.75 5.96 -0.73
CA GLY A 40 17.82 6.06 0.28
C GLY A 40 17.70 5.07 1.44
N LYS A 41 16.81 4.09 1.34
CA LYS A 41 16.60 3.05 2.36
C LYS A 41 17.33 1.77 2.01
N ASP A 42 17.86 1.11 3.04
CA ASP A 42 18.46 -0.22 2.93
C ASP A 42 17.40 -1.29 3.25
N ILE A 43 16.92 -1.97 2.20
CA ILE A 43 15.95 -3.07 2.32
C ILE A 43 16.40 -4.20 1.41
N GLY A 44 17.04 -5.20 1.98
CA GLY A 44 17.41 -6.40 1.26
C GLY A 44 16.23 -7.36 1.02
N PRO A 45 16.35 -8.30 0.06
CA PRO A 45 15.34 -9.32 -0.19
C PRO A 45 15.20 -10.30 0.98
N CYS A 46 14.09 -11.04 1.03
CA CYS A 46 13.96 -12.16 1.96
C CYS A 46 14.91 -13.30 1.56
N MET A 47 15.78 -13.72 2.47
CA MET A 47 16.72 -14.82 2.25
C MET A 47 16.10 -16.21 2.52
N HIS A 48 14.83 -16.26 2.91
CA HIS A 48 14.12 -17.51 3.25
C HIS A 48 14.86 -18.36 4.31
N CYS A 49 15.50 -17.72 5.28
CA CYS A 49 16.33 -18.37 6.29
C CYS A 49 15.54 -18.98 7.46
N ASP A 50 14.22 -18.82 7.49
CA ASP A 50 13.29 -19.30 8.52
C ASP A 50 13.51 -18.78 9.95
N TYR A 51 14.50 -17.92 10.16
CA TYR A 51 14.78 -17.33 11.47
C TYR A 51 13.54 -16.69 12.11
N CYS A 52 12.69 -16.05 11.32
CA CYS A 52 11.45 -15.42 11.83
C CYS A 52 10.41 -16.42 12.34
N LEU A 53 10.41 -17.67 11.86
CA LEU A 53 9.50 -18.71 12.35
C LEU A 53 9.83 -19.10 13.79
N GLU A 54 11.12 -19.16 14.15
CA GLU A 54 11.61 -19.51 15.47
C GLU A 54 11.60 -18.31 16.43
N HIS A 55 12.09 -17.14 15.95
CA HIS A 55 12.38 -15.98 16.80
C HIS A 55 11.32 -14.86 16.73
N LYS A 56 10.27 -15.02 15.90
CA LYS A 56 9.17 -14.05 15.73
C LYS A 56 9.63 -12.66 15.28
N LYS A 57 10.77 -12.58 14.59
CA LYS A 57 11.36 -11.36 14.02
C LYS A 57 12.30 -11.69 12.87
N CYS A 58 12.51 -10.75 11.96
CA CYS A 58 13.51 -10.90 10.92
C CYS A 58 14.93 -10.85 11.52
N ILE A 59 15.86 -11.61 10.92
CA ILE A 59 17.28 -11.56 11.30
C ILE A 59 17.97 -10.28 10.82
N SER A 60 17.49 -9.68 9.72
CA SER A 60 18.07 -8.46 9.17
C SER A 60 17.69 -7.23 9.99
N HIS A 61 18.69 -6.42 10.30
CA HIS A 61 18.56 -5.15 11.01
C HIS A 61 18.76 -4.00 10.02
N ASP A 62 17.69 -3.64 9.32
CA ASP A 62 17.66 -2.64 8.28
C ASP A 62 16.37 -1.79 8.35
N ASP A 63 16.15 -0.93 7.37
CA ASP A 63 15.00 -0.01 7.34
C ASP A 63 13.62 -0.71 7.30
N MET A 64 13.57 -2.03 7.11
CA MET A 64 12.33 -2.79 7.17
C MET A 64 11.68 -2.78 8.57
N LEU A 65 12.44 -2.49 9.63
CA LEU A 65 11.90 -2.38 11.00
C LEU A 65 10.81 -1.28 11.09
N GLU A 66 11.04 -0.14 10.46
CA GLU A 66 10.04 0.94 10.36
C GLU A 66 8.78 0.49 9.64
N VAL A 67 8.93 -0.29 8.56
CA VAL A 67 7.80 -0.82 7.78
C VAL A 67 6.96 -1.81 8.61
N TYR A 68 7.61 -2.70 9.36
CA TYR A 68 6.90 -3.65 10.23
C TYR A 68 6.02 -2.95 11.25
N GLU A 69 6.55 -1.93 11.92
CA GLU A 69 5.81 -1.17 12.93
C GLU A 69 4.58 -0.50 12.33
N LYS A 70 4.75 0.21 11.22
CA LYS A 70 3.67 0.95 10.56
C LYS A 70 2.62 0.03 9.93
N LEU A 71 3.02 -1.10 9.36
CA LEU A 71 2.08 -2.10 8.83
C LEU A 71 1.17 -2.67 9.92
N GLN A 72 1.69 -2.87 11.14
CA GLN A 72 0.88 -3.37 12.25
C GLN A 72 -0.16 -2.34 12.69
N GLN A 73 0.20 -1.08 12.73
CA GLN A 73 -0.61 0.01 13.29
C GLN A 73 -1.65 0.59 12.33
N CYS A 74 -1.50 0.42 11.02
CA CYS A 74 -2.40 1.04 10.06
C CYS A 74 -3.74 0.30 9.93
N ASP A 75 -4.78 1.05 9.58
CA ASP A 75 -6.10 0.54 9.18
C ASP A 75 -6.17 0.37 7.65
N GLY A 76 -5.48 1.24 6.93
CA GLY A 76 -5.40 1.25 5.47
C GLY A 76 -3.97 1.22 4.97
N LEU A 77 -3.73 0.51 3.86
CA LEU A 77 -2.43 0.38 3.21
C LEU A 77 -2.52 0.81 1.75
N ILE A 78 -1.66 1.77 1.36
CA ILE A 78 -1.50 2.16 -0.04
C ILE A 78 -0.14 1.70 -0.53
N LEU A 79 -0.14 0.84 -1.56
CA LEU A 79 1.09 0.40 -2.24
C LEU A 79 1.24 1.16 -3.56
N ALA A 80 2.25 2.04 -3.62
CA ALA A 80 2.58 2.81 -4.81
C ALA A 80 3.90 2.30 -5.41
N THR A 81 3.89 1.97 -6.70
CA THR A 81 5.04 1.43 -7.40
C THR A 81 5.26 2.10 -8.75
N PRO A 82 6.52 2.38 -9.14
CA PRO A 82 6.83 2.57 -10.54
C PRO A 82 6.67 1.24 -11.26
N VAL A 83 6.30 1.28 -12.53
CA VAL A 83 6.34 0.08 -13.38
C VAL A 83 7.79 -0.16 -13.82
N GLN A 84 8.33 -1.29 -13.44
CA GLN A 84 9.67 -1.75 -13.82
C GLN A 84 9.58 -3.14 -14.45
N SER A 85 10.13 -3.31 -15.63
CA SER A 85 10.08 -4.59 -16.38
C SER A 85 8.65 -5.18 -16.47
N GLY A 86 7.64 -4.32 -16.64
CA GLY A 86 6.24 -4.70 -16.76
C GLY A 86 5.55 -5.10 -15.45
N GLY A 87 6.17 -4.83 -14.27
CA GLY A 87 5.60 -5.19 -12.96
C GLY A 87 5.94 -4.17 -11.88
N ILE A 88 5.88 -4.60 -10.62
CA ILE A 88 6.27 -3.76 -9.48
C ILE A 88 7.79 -3.63 -9.38
N SER A 89 8.26 -2.62 -8.66
CA SER A 89 9.69 -2.44 -8.37
C SER A 89 10.26 -3.56 -7.49
N SER A 90 11.55 -3.82 -7.64
CA SER A 90 12.28 -4.76 -6.77
C SER A 90 12.21 -4.38 -5.29
N ASN A 91 12.28 -3.09 -4.97
CA ASN A 91 12.18 -2.60 -3.59
C ASN A 91 10.82 -2.94 -2.96
N LEU A 92 9.72 -2.73 -3.69
CA LEU A 92 8.39 -3.09 -3.18
C LEU A 92 8.24 -4.61 -3.06
N SER A 93 8.81 -5.37 -4.00
CA SER A 93 8.82 -6.83 -3.93
C SER A 93 9.58 -7.33 -2.69
N ALA A 94 10.73 -6.74 -2.38
CA ALA A 94 11.51 -7.09 -1.20
C ALA A 94 10.73 -6.81 0.11
N ILE A 95 10.02 -5.67 0.18
CA ILE A 95 9.13 -5.36 1.31
C ILE A 95 8.04 -6.43 1.44
N MET A 96 7.34 -6.76 0.35
CA MET A 96 6.29 -7.77 0.34
C MET A 96 6.77 -9.12 0.83
N ASP A 97 7.91 -9.61 0.31
CA ASP A 97 8.46 -10.91 0.69
C ASP A 97 8.88 -10.93 2.16
N ARG A 98 9.33 -9.80 2.70
CA ARG A 98 9.78 -9.69 4.08
C ARG A 98 8.65 -9.54 5.10
N THR A 99 7.42 -9.26 4.70
CA THR A 99 6.26 -9.30 5.61
C THR A 99 6.01 -10.68 6.20
N ARG A 100 6.62 -11.74 5.65
CA ARG A 100 6.69 -13.06 6.27
C ARG A 100 7.09 -13.02 7.76
N ALA A 101 7.91 -12.04 8.17
CA ALA A 101 8.28 -11.90 9.58
C ALA A 101 7.12 -11.46 10.48
N LEU A 102 6.16 -10.67 9.95
CA LEU A 102 4.93 -10.31 10.66
C LEU A 102 3.99 -11.52 10.76
N GLU A 103 3.84 -12.28 9.68
CA GLU A 103 3.00 -13.48 9.67
C GLU A 103 3.54 -14.55 10.62
N ALA A 104 4.84 -14.62 10.83
CA ALA A 104 5.45 -15.50 11.80
C ALA A 104 5.06 -15.14 13.25
N VAL A 105 4.73 -13.88 13.53
CA VAL A 105 4.21 -13.44 14.83
C VAL A 105 2.71 -13.79 14.93
N ASP A 106 1.92 -13.32 13.98
CA ASP A 106 0.49 -13.59 13.85
C ASP A 106 0.11 -13.53 12.36
N TYR A 107 -0.34 -14.65 11.80
CA TYR A 107 -0.75 -14.72 10.39
C TYR A 107 -1.98 -13.87 10.05
N ASN A 108 -2.71 -13.37 11.05
CA ASN A 108 -3.84 -12.46 10.88
C ASN A 108 -3.47 -10.97 11.02
N ILE A 109 -2.21 -10.64 11.29
CA ILE A 109 -1.77 -9.28 11.66
C ILE A 109 -2.13 -8.20 10.61
N LEU A 110 -2.23 -8.59 9.34
CA LEU A 110 -2.62 -7.70 8.23
C LEU A 110 -4.09 -7.88 7.81
N ARG A 111 -4.78 -8.90 8.35
CA ARG A 111 -6.13 -9.25 7.94
C ARG A 111 -7.14 -8.16 8.28
N GLY A 112 -8.04 -7.89 7.32
CA GLY A 112 -9.12 -6.90 7.48
C GLY A 112 -8.72 -5.45 7.26
N LYS A 113 -7.42 -5.15 7.03
CA LYS A 113 -7.00 -3.84 6.57
C LYS A 113 -7.55 -3.56 5.18
N ILE A 114 -7.69 -2.29 4.80
CA ILE A 114 -8.12 -1.89 3.46
C ILE A 114 -6.89 -1.59 2.60
N GLY A 115 -6.83 -2.15 1.39
CA GLY A 115 -5.69 -2.03 0.49
C GLY A 115 -6.02 -1.22 -0.77
N MET A 116 -5.15 -0.30 -1.17
CA MET A 116 -5.23 0.46 -2.40
C MET A 116 -3.92 0.37 -3.18
N SER A 117 -4.02 0.24 -4.51
CA SER A 117 -2.88 0.14 -5.41
C SER A 117 -2.74 1.39 -6.27
N ILE A 118 -1.50 1.90 -6.37
CA ILE A 118 -1.09 2.96 -7.30
C ILE A 118 0.04 2.43 -8.17
N ALA A 119 -0.10 2.55 -9.49
CA ALA A 119 0.93 2.16 -10.46
C ALA A 119 1.27 3.33 -11.40
N VAL A 120 2.57 3.66 -11.49
CA VAL A 120 3.08 4.78 -12.29
C VAL A 120 4.00 4.25 -13.39
N GLY A 121 3.55 4.31 -14.65
CA GLY A 121 4.34 3.90 -15.80
C GLY A 121 4.96 5.10 -16.53
N GLY A 122 6.17 4.93 -17.06
CA GLY A 122 6.78 5.88 -18.02
C GLY A 122 5.98 5.95 -19.32
N ASP A 123 5.41 4.81 -19.74
CA ASP A 123 4.53 4.67 -20.89
C ASP A 123 3.06 4.49 -20.46
N ARG A 124 2.13 4.88 -21.36
CA ARG A 124 0.68 4.77 -21.12
C ARG A 124 0.22 3.31 -20.94
N THR A 125 0.83 2.38 -21.65
CA THR A 125 0.54 0.93 -21.60
C THR A 125 1.80 0.17 -21.17
N GLY A 126 2.46 0.66 -20.12
CA GLY A 126 3.78 0.17 -19.70
C GLY A 126 3.74 -1.07 -18.80
N GLY A 127 2.55 -1.58 -18.42
CA GLY A 127 2.40 -2.72 -17.51
C GLY A 127 1.79 -2.35 -16.16
N GLN A 128 1.09 -1.21 -16.07
CA GLN A 128 0.40 -0.77 -14.85
C GLN A 128 -0.56 -1.85 -14.32
N ASP A 129 -1.28 -2.53 -15.22
CA ASP A 129 -2.21 -3.60 -14.85
C ASP A 129 -1.51 -4.77 -14.15
N PHE A 130 -0.33 -5.19 -14.62
CA PHE A 130 0.44 -6.25 -13.96
C PHE A 130 0.97 -5.81 -12.59
N ALA A 131 1.37 -4.55 -12.46
CA ALA A 131 1.77 -3.99 -11.18
C ALA A 131 0.59 -3.96 -10.18
N HIS A 132 -0.59 -3.57 -10.63
CA HIS A 132 -1.81 -3.64 -9.83
C HIS A 132 -2.15 -5.07 -9.42
N LEU A 133 -2.13 -6.01 -10.36
CA LEU A 133 -2.41 -7.42 -10.08
C LEU A 133 -1.45 -8.00 -9.03
N LYS A 134 -0.17 -7.64 -9.06
CA LYS A 134 0.78 -8.06 -8.03
C LYS A 134 0.44 -7.47 -6.67
N ASN A 135 0.11 -6.18 -6.58
CA ASN A 135 -0.33 -5.54 -5.34
C ASN A 135 -1.63 -6.18 -4.81
N ILE A 136 -2.61 -6.41 -5.67
CA ILE A 136 -3.89 -7.06 -5.31
C ILE A 136 -3.67 -8.50 -4.84
N THR A 137 -2.80 -9.25 -5.51
CA THR A 137 -2.44 -10.61 -5.09
C THR A 137 -1.83 -10.60 -3.69
N TYR A 138 -0.92 -9.66 -3.42
CA TYR A 138 -0.36 -9.48 -2.09
C TYR A 138 -1.47 -9.19 -1.06
N PHE A 139 -2.37 -8.25 -1.34
CA PHE A 139 -3.49 -7.96 -0.45
C PHE A 139 -4.33 -9.21 -0.16
N MET A 140 -4.68 -9.98 -1.19
CA MET A 140 -5.52 -11.18 -1.03
C MET A 140 -4.84 -12.26 -0.18
N ILE A 141 -3.54 -12.50 -0.38
CA ILE A 141 -2.76 -13.48 0.40
C ILE A 141 -2.81 -13.15 1.89
N HIS A 142 -2.70 -11.87 2.23
CA HIS A 142 -2.67 -11.40 3.62
C HIS A 142 -4.06 -11.08 4.21
N GLY A 143 -5.14 -11.32 3.44
CA GLY A 143 -6.50 -10.99 3.89
C GLY A 143 -6.78 -9.50 4.01
N ILE A 144 -5.97 -8.65 3.35
CA ILE A 144 -6.22 -7.24 3.15
C ILE A 144 -7.31 -7.11 2.08
N ILE A 145 -8.28 -6.23 2.27
CA ILE A 145 -9.40 -6.04 1.35
C ILE A 145 -8.98 -5.04 0.26
N PRO A 146 -8.72 -5.50 -0.99
CA PRO A 146 -8.37 -4.59 -2.06
C PRO A 146 -9.56 -3.76 -2.50
N VAL A 147 -9.36 -2.47 -2.76
CA VAL A 147 -10.36 -1.58 -3.33
C VAL A 147 -9.87 -0.94 -4.63
N SER A 148 -10.79 -0.71 -5.54
CA SER A 148 -10.56 0.02 -6.79
C SER A 148 -11.57 1.15 -6.94
N GLY A 149 -11.33 2.07 -7.87
CA GLY A 149 -12.27 3.16 -8.19
C GLY A 149 -13.44 2.73 -9.07
N GLY A 150 -13.55 1.43 -9.38
CA GLY A 150 -14.63 0.87 -10.19
C GLY A 150 -14.33 0.90 -11.70
N PRO A 151 -15.32 0.49 -12.54
CA PRO A 151 -15.15 0.36 -13.97
C PRO A 151 -14.85 1.69 -14.68
N PHE A 152 -14.37 1.59 -15.90
CA PHE A 152 -14.04 2.72 -16.78
C PHE A 152 -12.90 3.60 -16.25
N GLY A 153 -11.71 3.00 -16.12
CA GLY A 153 -10.45 3.71 -15.91
C GLY A 153 -9.83 3.60 -14.51
N SER A 154 -10.52 2.98 -13.54
CA SER A 154 -9.96 2.76 -12.19
C SER A 154 -10.13 1.31 -11.75
N ASN A 155 -10.12 0.37 -12.70
CA ASN A 155 -10.56 -1.02 -12.53
C ASN A 155 -9.78 -1.78 -11.45
N LEU A 156 -8.47 -1.54 -11.36
CA LEU A 156 -7.57 -2.25 -10.44
C LEU A 156 -6.92 -1.31 -9.41
N GLY A 157 -7.13 0.00 -9.54
CA GLY A 157 -6.49 1.02 -8.72
C GLY A 157 -6.25 2.32 -9.50
N ALA A 158 -5.32 3.14 -9.02
CA ALA A 158 -4.96 4.39 -9.67
C ALA A 158 -3.76 4.20 -10.60
N SER A 159 -3.96 4.40 -11.90
CA SER A 159 -2.95 4.25 -12.95
C SER A 159 -2.50 5.60 -13.48
N PHE A 160 -1.19 5.78 -13.62
CA PHE A 160 -0.59 7.01 -14.12
C PHE A 160 0.36 6.78 -15.28
N TRP A 161 0.43 7.79 -16.13
CA TRP A 161 1.41 7.92 -17.20
C TRP A 161 2.31 9.10 -16.91
N SER A 162 3.54 8.86 -16.45
CA SER A 162 4.45 9.89 -15.96
C SER A 162 5.30 10.55 -17.03
N ARG A 163 5.54 9.88 -18.17
CA ARG A 163 6.60 10.27 -19.14
C ARG A 163 7.94 10.54 -18.45
N ASP A 164 8.18 9.90 -17.31
CA ASP A 164 9.36 10.07 -16.45
C ASP A 164 9.62 11.53 -16.01
N SER A 165 8.57 12.35 -15.85
CA SER A 165 8.66 13.76 -15.51
C SER A 165 7.58 14.18 -14.52
N ILE A 166 7.97 14.97 -13.50
CA ILE A 166 7.02 15.59 -12.53
C ILE A 166 6.07 16.57 -13.23
N GLU A 167 6.57 17.32 -14.21
CA GLU A 167 5.76 18.28 -14.96
C GLU A 167 4.69 17.58 -15.79
N ASP A 168 5.02 16.42 -16.35
CA ASP A 168 4.07 15.69 -17.21
C ASP A 168 3.08 14.87 -16.41
N ILE A 169 3.50 14.24 -15.30
CA ILE A 169 2.55 13.50 -14.47
C ILE A 169 1.48 14.42 -13.86
N LYS A 170 1.81 15.69 -13.58
CA LYS A 170 0.82 16.70 -13.13
C LYS A 170 -0.23 17.03 -14.17
N LYS A 171 0.01 16.74 -15.45
CA LYS A 171 -0.91 16.91 -16.57
C LYS A 171 -1.70 15.64 -16.90
N ASP A 172 -1.48 14.55 -16.18
CA ASP A 172 -2.22 13.32 -16.37
C ASP A 172 -3.58 13.38 -15.67
N ASP A 173 -4.50 14.17 -16.25
CA ASP A 173 -5.86 14.36 -15.72
C ASP A 173 -6.57 13.03 -15.52
N TYR A 174 -6.37 12.06 -16.43
CA TYR A 174 -6.95 10.74 -16.34
C TYR A 174 -6.39 9.93 -15.16
N GLY A 175 -5.09 10.03 -14.92
CA GLY A 175 -4.44 9.45 -13.76
C GLY A 175 -5.00 10.02 -12.46
N PHE A 176 -5.15 11.34 -12.36
CA PHE A 176 -5.73 11.98 -11.18
C PHE A 176 -7.22 11.69 -11.01
N GLU A 177 -7.98 11.54 -12.09
CA GLU A 177 -9.38 11.07 -12.01
C GLU A 177 -9.43 9.65 -11.43
N SER A 178 -8.57 8.74 -11.93
CA SER A 178 -8.47 7.38 -11.41
C SER A 178 -8.09 7.34 -9.94
N LEU A 179 -7.17 8.22 -9.51
CA LEU A 179 -6.77 8.38 -8.11
C LEU A 179 -7.95 8.83 -7.24
N ASN A 180 -8.63 9.89 -7.63
CA ASN A 180 -9.74 10.45 -6.85
C ASN A 180 -10.90 9.44 -6.69
N ARG A 181 -11.22 8.70 -7.74
CA ARG A 181 -12.23 7.63 -7.68
C ARG A 181 -11.81 6.51 -6.73
N THR A 182 -10.56 6.07 -6.84
CA THR A 182 -10.03 4.99 -5.98
C THR A 182 -9.95 5.43 -4.51
N LEU A 183 -9.50 6.67 -4.24
CA LEU A 183 -9.49 7.24 -2.88
C LEU A 183 -10.90 7.35 -2.29
N THR A 184 -11.89 7.75 -3.09
CA THR A 184 -13.28 7.82 -2.64
C THR A 184 -13.79 6.46 -2.15
N GLU A 185 -13.53 5.39 -2.89
CA GLU A 185 -13.91 4.04 -2.47
C GLU A 185 -13.07 3.56 -1.27
N PHE A 186 -11.77 3.84 -1.26
CA PHE A 186 -10.88 3.50 -0.15
C PHE A 186 -11.37 4.12 1.17
N GLU A 187 -11.73 5.41 1.17
CA GLU A 187 -12.30 6.08 2.34
C GLU A 187 -13.64 5.48 2.78
N LYS A 188 -14.54 5.18 1.84
CA LYS A 188 -15.82 4.55 2.13
C LYS A 188 -15.64 3.20 2.84
N PHE A 189 -14.71 2.38 2.34
CA PHE A 189 -14.43 1.08 2.93
C PHE A 189 -13.79 1.23 4.31
N LEU A 190 -12.81 2.11 4.49
CA LEU A 190 -12.23 2.40 5.80
C LEU A 190 -13.30 2.79 6.82
N LYS A 191 -14.17 3.74 6.48
CA LYS A 191 -15.26 4.21 7.38
C LYS A 191 -16.26 3.11 7.68
N LYS A 192 -16.61 2.27 6.71
CA LYS A 192 -17.60 1.19 6.85
C LYS A 192 -17.10 0.04 7.73
N PHE A 193 -15.85 -0.39 7.53
CA PHE A 193 -15.32 -1.55 8.25
C PHE A 193 -15.03 -1.26 9.72
N ILE A 194 -14.68 -0.06 10.09
CA ILE A 194 -14.53 0.33 11.50
C ILE A 194 -15.87 0.28 12.23
N HIS A 195 -16.96 0.70 11.60
CA HIS A 195 -18.29 0.57 12.22
C HIS A 195 -18.68 -0.90 12.50
N ILE A 196 -18.27 -1.82 11.66
CA ILE A 196 -18.56 -3.26 11.86
C ILE A 196 -17.74 -3.81 13.04
N HIS A 197 -16.46 -3.45 13.17
CA HIS A 197 -15.61 -3.87 14.29
C HIS A 197 -16.12 -3.31 15.62
N PHE A 198 -16.48 -2.03 15.69
CA PHE A 198 -17.05 -1.42 16.89
C PHE A 198 -18.39 -2.04 17.27
N THR A 199 -19.26 -2.32 16.32
CA THR A 199 -20.58 -2.91 16.59
C THR A 199 -20.48 -4.35 17.07
N HIS A 200 -19.49 -5.12 16.61
CA HIS A 200 -19.22 -6.47 17.09
C HIS A 200 -18.61 -6.49 18.51
N LEU A 201 -17.70 -5.57 18.82
CA LEU A 201 -17.11 -5.43 20.17
C LEU A 201 -18.16 -5.04 21.20
N ILE A 202 -19.09 -4.15 20.87
CA ILE A 202 -20.20 -3.76 21.76
C ILE A 202 -21.19 -4.91 21.95
N LYS A 203 -21.47 -5.71 20.91
CA LYS A 203 -22.38 -6.87 21.00
C LYS A 203 -21.76 -8.08 21.71
N SER A 204 -20.44 -8.22 21.71
CA SER A 204 -19.74 -9.30 22.43
C SER A 204 -19.49 -9.02 23.92
N GLY A 205 -19.95 -7.89 24.46
CA GLY A 205 -19.89 -7.59 25.89
C GLY A 205 -18.47 -7.29 26.42
N PHE A 206 -17.53 -6.93 25.55
CA PHE A 206 -16.20 -6.50 25.98
C PHE A 206 -16.32 -5.12 26.64
N GLN A 207 -16.35 -5.08 27.97
CA GLN A 207 -16.12 -3.85 28.72
C GLN A 207 -14.64 -3.48 28.59
N LEU A 208 -14.36 -2.29 28.05
CA LEU A 208 -13.06 -1.67 28.13
C LEU A 208 -12.76 -1.40 29.62
N VAL A 209 -11.77 -2.11 30.16
CA VAL A 209 -11.15 -1.80 31.46
C VAL A 209 -9.96 -0.87 31.21
#